data_022995eeeea5c50f33a9222fc618594d
#
_entry.id   022995eeeea5c50f33a9222fc618594d
#
_cell.length_a   1.000
_cell.length_b   1.000
_cell.length_c   1.000
_cell.angle_alpha   90.00
_cell.angle_beta   90.00
_cell.angle_gamma   90.00
#
_symmetry.space_group_name_H-M   'P 1'
#
loop_
_entity.id
_entity.type
_entity.pdbx_description
1 polymer ?
#
loop_
_entity_poly.entity_id
_entity_poly.type
_entity_poly.pdbx_seq_one_letter_code
_entity_poly.pdbx_strand_id
1 'polypeptide(L)'
;MATQRILDFLATRRPSGPCLVVDLDVVRDNFRAFEKALPDSKIYYAVKANPAPEILRLLAAMGSSFDTASVAEVEMAMDAGAPADRISFGNTIKKERDIARAYQLGIRLFAVDCVEEVEKIARVAPGARVFCRVLTDGEGAEWPLSRKFGCVPAMAVDVLRHAKGLGLDAYGVSFHVGSQQTDLTAWDRALADAKKVFATLAEEGIVLKMVNMGGGFPTRYLRDVPAAQAYGQAIFSALRKHFGNAIPETIIEPGRGMVGNAGVIKSEVVLISKKADNDNVRWVFLDIGKFGGLAETMDEAIRYPLVTRHDGTETAPCVLAGPTCDSADVMYEKTPYPLPLSLTIGDEVLIEGTGAYTTTYSAVAFNGFEPLRSYVI
;
A
#
# COMPACT_ATOMS: atom_id res chain seq x y z
N MET A 1 -6.82 9.22 -12.91
CA MET A 1 -6.78 10.34 -13.90
C MET A 1 -6.65 11.63 -13.11
N ALA A 2 -5.88 12.59 -13.64
CA ALA A 2 -5.74 13.90 -13.02
C ALA A 2 -7.11 14.56 -12.87
N THR A 3 -7.44 15.01 -11.66
CA THR A 3 -8.68 15.78 -11.42
C THR A 3 -8.51 17.20 -11.93
N GLN A 4 -9.61 17.89 -12.19
CA GLN A 4 -9.55 19.31 -12.58
C GLN A 4 -8.84 20.16 -11.51
N ARG A 5 -9.02 19.84 -10.22
CA ARG A 5 -8.32 20.51 -9.11
C ARG A 5 -6.79 20.36 -9.19
N ILE A 6 -6.29 19.16 -9.55
CA ILE A 6 -4.85 18.95 -9.77
C ILE A 6 -4.36 19.77 -10.95
N LEU A 7 -5.09 19.78 -12.08
CA LEU A 7 -4.72 20.55 -13.26
C LEU A 7 -4.69 22.05 -12.98
N ASP A 8 -5.70 22.58 -12.30
CA ASP A 8 -5.78 24.00 -11.91
C ASP A 8 -4.64 24.39 -10.95
N PHE A 9 -4.31 23.51 -9.99
CA PHE A 9 -3.18 23.71 -9.09
C PHE A 9 -1.86 23.81 -9.86
N LEU A 10 -1.60 22.86 -10.76
CA LEU A 10 -0.37 22.85 -11.57
C LEU A 10 -0.27 24.07 -12.47
N ALA A 11 -1.38 24.47 -13.11
CA ALA A 11 -1.42 25.65 -13.98
C ALA A 11 -1.18 26.96 -13.22
N THR A 12 -1.68 27.04 -11.97
CA THR A 12 -1.58 28.25 -11.13
C THR A 12 -0.25 28.33 -10.40
N ARG A 13 0.15 27.23 -9.76
CA ARG A 13 1.34 27.19 -8.87
C ARG A 13 2.65 27.04 -9.64
N ARG A 14 2.61 26.35 -10.79
CA ARG A 14 3.75 26.08 -11.67
C ARG A 14 5.00 25.61 -10.88
N PRO A 15 4.91 24.50 -10.14
CA PRO A 15 6.04 24.01 -9.35
C PRO A 15 7.25 23.78 -10.24
N SER A 16 8.44 24.17 -9.77
CA SER A 16 9.69 23.83 -10.43
C SER A 16 10.07 22.39 -10.13
N GLY A 17 10.51 21.63 -11.15
CA GLY A 17 10.92 20.24 -11.03
C GLY A 17 9.77 19.26 -10.77
N PRO A 18 10.10 17.98 -10.56
CA PRO A 18 9.09 16.94 -10.35
C PRO A 18 8.39 17.14 -9.00
N CYS A 19 7.08 16.92 -8.98
CA CYS A 19 6.29 16.98 -7.75
C CYS A 19 5.05 16.09 -7.83
N LEU A 20 4.68 15.52 -6.68
CA LEU A 20 3.42 14.83 -6.47
C LEU A 20 2.35 15.84 -6.04
N VAL A 21 1.18 15.76 -6.65
CA VAL A 21 -0.02 16.48 -6.18
C VAL A 21 -1.09 15.45 -5.85
N VAL A 22 -1.62 15.51 -4.63
CA VAL A 22 -2.67 14.59 -4.13
C VAL A 22 -3.96 15.35 -3.88
N ASP A 23 -5.05 14.88 -4.46
CA ASP A 23 -6.40 15.44 -4.26
C ASP A 23 -7.12 14.70 -3.11
N LEU A 24 -7.40 15.42 -2.03
CA LEU A 24 -8.08 14.87 -0.84
C LEU A 24 -9.54 14.46 -1.10
N ASP A 25 -10.21 15.05 -2.07
CA ASP A 25 -11.58 14.66 -2.38
C ASP A 25 -11.62 13.23 -2.93
N VAL A 26 -10.63 12.84 -3.75
CA VAL A 26 -10.49 11.46 -4.23
C VAL A 26 -10.22 10.49 -3.07
N VAL A 27 -9.36 10.86 -2.12
CA VAL A 27 -9.11 10.03 -0.92
C VAL A 27 -10.40 9.84 -0.11
N ARG A 28 -11.16 10.90 0.07
CA ARG A 28 -12.46 10.87 0.77
C ARG A 28 -13.45 9.91 0.08
N ASP A 29 -13.53 10.00 -1.24
CA ASP A 29 -14.46 9.18 -2.02
C ASP A 29 -14.04 7.70 -2.00
N ASN A 30 -12.74 7.40 -2.06
CA ASN A 30 -12.23 6.05 -1.90
C ASN A 30 -12.56 5.47 -0.52
N PHE A 31 -12.38 6.24 0.56
CA PHE A 31 -12.75 5.80 1.90
C PHE A 31 -14.24 5.43 1.99
N ARG A 32 -15.12 6.30 1.49
CA ARG A 32 -16.57 6.06 1.44
C ARG A 32 -16.93 4.84 0.60
N ALA A 33 -16.20 4.60 -0.49
CA ALA A 33 -16.40 3.43 -1.33
C ALA A 33 -16.08 2.13 -0.57
N PHE A 34 -14.99 2.08 0.21
CA PHE A 34 -14.66 0.93 1.06
C PHE A 34 -15.66 0.76 2.21
N GLU A 35 -16.04 1.85 2.88
CA GLU A 35 -17.04 1.83 3.95
C GLU A 35 -18.39 1.26 3.43
N LYS A 36 -18.81 1.67 2.25
CA LYS A 36 -20.03 1.16 1.61
C LYS A 36 -19.89 -0.30 1.15
N ALA A 37 -18.72 -0.70 0.65
CA ALA A 37 -18.48 -2.04 0.13
C ALA A 37 -18.37 -3.10 1.23
N LEU A 38 -17.84 -2.72 2.40
CA LEU A 38 -17.59 -3.60 3.56
C LEU A 38 -18.05 -2.91 4.86
N PRO A 39 -19.36 -2.67 5.05
CA PRO A 39 -19.87 -1.85 6.15
C PRO A 39 -19.60 -2.43 7.54
N ASP A 40 -19.43 -3.75 7.63
CA ASP A 40 -19.18 -4.45 8.89
C ASP A 40 -17.67 -4.64 9.18
N SER A 41 -16.79 -4.16 8.28
CA SER A 41 -15.34 -4.28 8.43
C SER A 41 -14.74 -2.94 8.87
N LYS A 42 -13.84 -2.98 9.85
CA LYS A 42 -13.06 -1.80 10.23
C LYS A 42 -11.99 -1.53 9.18
N ILE A 43 -11.89 -0.27 8.76
CA ILE A 43 -10.89 0.19 7.81
C ILE A 43 -9.67 0.68 8.58
N TYR A 44 -8.54 0.00 8.42
CA TYR A 44 -7.23 0.39 8.94
C TYR A 44 -6.38 0.91 7.78
N TYR A 45 -6.33 2.22 7.61
CA TYR A 45 -5.49 2.80 6.55
C TYR A 45 -4.02 2.43 6.74
N ALA A 46 -3.40 1.83 5.73
CA ALA A 46 -1.97 1.49 5.77
C ALA A 46 -1.12 2.76 5.56
N VAL A 47 -0.60 3.33 6.67
CA VAL A 47 0.11 4.62 6.70
C VAL A 47 1.28 4.66 5.72
N LYS A 48 2.01 3.55 5.59
CA LYS A 48 3.15 3.39 4.66
C LYS A 48 2.84 3.74 3.20
N ALA A 49 1.57 3.69 2.79
CA ALA A 49 1.19 4.00 1.41
C ALA A 49 1.39 5.49 1.09
N ASN A 50 0.95 6.36 1.99
CA ASN A 50 1.23 7.80 1.95
C ASN A 50 0.98 8.42 3.34
N PRO A 51 2.03 8.80 4.06
CA PRO A 51 1.95 9.33 5.43
C PRO A 51 1.70 10.85 5.50
N ALA A 52 1.30 11.50 4.41
CA ALA A 52 1.07 12.95 4.42
C ALA A 52 0.09 13.34 5.53
N PRO A 53 0.43 14.33 6.38
CA PRO A 53 -0.39 14.69 7.54
C PRO A 53 -1.84 15.07 7.19
N GLU A 54 -2.05 15.67 6.02
CA GLU A 54 -3.37 16.08 5.53
C GLU A 54 -4.24 14.85 5.24
N ILE A 55 -3.68 13.80 4.65
CA ILE A 55 -4.37 12.52 4.39
C ILE A 55 -4.73 11.86 5.72
N LEU A 56 -3.78 11.78 6.64
CA LEU A 56 -4.01 11.15 7.95
C LEU A 56 -5.10 11.89 8.73
N ARG A 57 -5.08 13.24 8.76
CA ARG A 57 -6.11 14.06 9.42
C ARG A 57 -7.48 13.86 8.80
N LEU A 58 -7.56 13.86 7.46
CA LEU A 58 -8.82 13.59 6.77
C LEU A 58 -9.38 12.23 7.17
N LEU A 59 -8.58 11.17 7.09
CA LEU A 59 -9.01 9.82 7.39
C LEU A 59 -9.35 9.64 8.89
N ALA A 60 -8.59 10.24 9.80
CA ALA A 60 -8.89 10.24 11.23
C ALA A 60 -10.24 10.90 11.53
N ALA A 61 -10.52 12.05 10.90
CA ALA A 61 -11.80 12.76 11.02
C ALA A 61 -12.98 11.98 10.43
N MET A 62 -12.74 11.16 9.41
CA MET A 62 -13.74 10.27 8.82
C MET A 62 -13.98 8.98 9.62
N GLY A 63 -13.23 8.75 10.70
CA GLY A 63 -13.41 7.56 11.54
C GLY A 63 -12.52 6.37 11.16
N SER A 64 -11.58 6.52 10.23
CA SER A 64 -10.60 5.47 9.90
C SER A 64 -9.78 5.05 11.11
N SER A 65 -9.42 3.79 11.17
CA SER A 65 -8.32 3.26 11.97
C SER A 65 -7.03 3.26 11.13
N PHE A 66 -5.88 2.92 11.73
CA PHE A 66 -4.59 3.00 11.07
C PHE A 66 -3.75 1.75 11.31
N ASP A 67 -3.22 1.16 10.23
CA ASP A 67 -2.18 0.15 10.29
C ASP A 67 -0.82 0.83 10.17
N THR A 68 0.03 0.63 11.19
CA THR A 68 1.34 1.28 11.30
C THR A 68 2.47 0.27 11.33
N ALA A 69 3.58 0.59 10.69
CA ALA A 69 4.75 -0.27 10.57
C ALA A 69 5.92 0.13 11.50
N SER A 70 5.80 1.26 12.18
CA SER A 70 6.83 1.79 13.09
C SER A 70 6.21 2.70 14.15
N VAL A 71 6.97 3.00 15.21
CA VAL A 71 6.55 3.98 16.23
C VAL A 71 6.36 5.37 15.62
N ALA A 72 7.18 5.75 14.66
CA ALA A 72 7.01 7.01 13.96
C ALA A 72 5.64 7.11 13.26
N GLU A 73 5.19 6.04 12.59
CA GLU A 73 3.85 6.02 11.99
C GLU A 73 2.73 6.00 13.05
N VAL A 74 2.94 5.35 14.21
CA VAL A 74 2.01 5.43 15.35
C VAL A 74 1.86 6.89 15.80
N GLU A 75 2.96 7.59 16.02
CA GLU A 75 2.96 8.99 16.45
C GLU A 75 2.33 9.89 15.38
N MET A 76 2.62 9.69 14.09
CA MET A 76 1.96 10.41 12.98
C MET A 76 0.44 10.23 12.98
N ALA A 77 -0.05 9.00 13.19
CA ALA A 77 -1.50 8.73 13.24
C ALA A 77 -2.16 9.39 14.47
N MET A 78 -1.50 9.37 15.63
CA MET A 78 -1.97 10.04 16.84
C MET A 78 -1.98 11.56 16.69
N ASP A 79 -0.94 12.15 16.11
CA ASP A 79 -0.83 13.59 15.82
C ASP A 79 -1.91 14.04 14.81
N ALA A 80 -2.36 13.13 13.96
CA ALA A 80 -3.49 13.36 13.05
C ALA A 80 -4.87 13.26 13.73
N GLY A 81 -4.92 12.88 15.01
CA GLY A 81 -6.14 12.80 15.81
C GLY A 81 -6.71 11.40 15.97
N ALA A 82 -6.00 10.36 15.58
CA ALA A 82 -6.44 8.98 15.81
C ALA A 82 -6.24 8.58 17.28
N PRO A 83 -7.26 8.08 18.00
CA PRO A 83 -7.07 7.52 19.31
C PRO A 83 -6.33 6.17 19.25
N ALA A 84 -5.60 5.83 20.29
CA ALA A 84 -4.73 4.66 20.35
C ALA A 84 -5.46 3.32 20.09
N ASP A 85 -6.73 3.21 20.43
CA ASP A 85 -7.55 2.01 20.21
C ASP A 85 -7.95 1.79 18.74
N ARG A 86 -7.73 2.80 17.89
CA ARG A 86 -7.89 2.72 16.43
C ARG A 86 -6.55 2.57 15.67
N ILE A 87 -5.48 2.19 16.36
CA ILE A 87 -4.15 2.00 15.77
C ILE A 87 -3.66 0.58 16.05
N SER A 88 -3.18 -0.11 15.01
CA SER A 88 -2.46 -1.37 15.12
C SER A 88 -0.97 -1.18 14.80
N PHE A 89 -0.11 -1.95 15.46
CA PHE A 89 1.29 -2.08 15.06
C PHE A 89 1.43 -3.34 14.21
N GLY A 90 1.17 -3.20 12.90
CA GLY A 90 0.99 -4.29 11.95
C GLY A 90 2.28 -4.87 11.37
N ASN A 91 3.46 -4.31 11.67
CA ASN A 91 4.72 -4.95 11.29
C ASN A 91 5.00 -6.14 12.20
N THR A 92 5.27 -7.33 11.62
CA THR A 92 5.55 -8.55 12.40
C THR A 92 6.92 -8.56 13.06
N ILE A 93 7.84 -7.66 12.67
CA ILE A 93 9.15 -7.47 13.30
C ILE A 93 9.24 -6.08 13.93
N LYS A 94 9.60 -6.02 15.20
CA LYS A 94 9.68 -4.76 15.96
C LYS A 94 10.86 -4.79 16.92
N LYS A 95 11.52 -3.66 17.14
CA LYS A 95 12.48 -3.55 18.25
C LYS A 95 11.71 -3.56 19.57
N GLU A 96 12.25 -4.23 20.59
CA GLU A 96 11.59 -4.34 21.90
C GLU A 96 11.30 -2.97 22.52
N ARG A 97 12.23 -2.01 22.38
CA ARG A 97 12.01 -0.61 22.80
C ARG A 97 10.86 0.09 22.07
N ASP A 98 10.63 -0.27 20.80
CA ASP A 98 9.55 0.32 19.99
C ASP A 98 8.19 -0.28 20.39
N ILE A 99 8.16 -1.56 20.77
CA ILE A 99 6.99 -2.21 21.36
C ILE A 99 6.63 -1.52 22.68
N ALA A 100 7.63 -1.33 23.56
CA ALA A 100 7.44 -0.66 24.85
C ALA A 100 6.91 0.77 24.67
N ARG A 101 7.46 1.53 23.72
CA ARG A 101 7.01 2.89 23.41
C ARG A 101 5.57 2.91 22.89
N ALA A 102 5.23 2.05 21.93
CA ALA A 102 3.88 1.94 21.39
C ALA A 102 2.88 1.55 22.51
N TYR A 103 3.23 0.62 23.38
CA TYR A 103 2.41 0.23 24.52
C TYR A 103 2.18 1.37 25.52
N GLN A 104 3.21 2.19 25.80
CA GLN A 104 3.11 3.41 26.61
C GLN A 104 2.17 4.44 25.97
N LEU A 105 2.17 4.56 24.65
CA LEU A 105 1.26 5.41 23.87
C LEU A 105 -0.19 4.89 23.86
N GLY A 106 -0.44 3.72 24.43
CA GLY A 106 -1.79 3.13 24.52
C GLY A 106 -2.10 2.11 23.42
N ILE A 107 -1.17 1.79 22.54
CA ILE A 107 -1.38 0.75 21.53
C ILE A 107 -1.49 -0.61 22.22
N ARG A 108 -2.47 -1.41 21.78
CA ARG A 108 -2.76 -2.72 22.37
C ARG A 108 -2.87 -3.84 21.34
N LEU A 109 -2.79 -3.55 20.04
CA LEU A 109 -2.98 -4.50 18.96
C LEU A 109 -1.68 -4.63 18.14
N PHE A 110 -1.03 -5.81 18.20
CA PHE A 110 0.29 -6.06 17.62
C PHE A 110 0.28 -7.28 16.71
N ALA A 111 0.89 -7.15 15.52
CA ALA A 111 1.12 -8.27 14.60
C ALA A 111 2.34 -9.10 15.03
N VAL A 112 2.24 -10.42 14.86
CA VAL A 112 3.32 -11.38 15.06
C VAL A 112 3.32 -12.42 13.95
N ASP A 113 4.42 -13.16 13.76
CA ASP A 113 4.48 -14.33 12.88
C ASP A 113 5.47 -15.41 13.38
N CYS A 114 6.02 -15.21 14.58
CA CYS A 114 6.93 -16.16 15.23
C CYS A 114 6.87 -16.03 16.75
N VAL A 115 7.37 -17.05 17.45
CA VAL A 115 7.37 -17.15 18.90
C VAL A 115 8.28 -16.09 19.54
N GLU A 116 9.42 -15.82 18.91
CA GLU A 116 10.40 -14.84 19.40
C GLU A 116 9.83 -13.42 19.46
N GLU A 117 8.97 -13.07 18.52
CA GLU A 117 8.28 -11.78 18.54
C GLU A 117 7.22 -11.71 19.65
N VAL A 118 6.48 -12.81 19.87
CA VAL A 118 5.53 -12.94 20.99
C VAL A 118 6.22 -12.73 22.32
N GLU A 119 7.39 -13.36 22.53
CA GLU A 119 8.16 -13.22 23.76
C GLU A 119 8.61 -11.78 24.02
N LYS A 120 9.04 -11.04 23.00
CA LYS A 120 9.36 -9.61 23.14
C LYS A 120 8.14 -8.82 23.59
N ILE A 121 6.98 -9.05 22.96
CA ILE A 121 5.74 -8.35 23.32
C ILE A 121 5.35 -8.69 24.75
N ALA A 122 5.40 -9.95 25.18
CA ALA A 122 5.04 -10.37 26.53
C ALA A 122 5.90 -9.68 27.61
N ARG A 123 7.19 -9.46 27.33
CA ARG A 123 8.09 -8.77 28.27
C ARG A 123 7.77 -7.30 28.50
N VAL A 124 7.36 -6.57 27.47
CA VAL A 124 7.25 -5.09 27.54
C VAL A 124 5.86 -4.54 27.29
N ALA A 125 4.91 -5.39 26.89
CA ALA A 125 3.52 -5.04 26.64
C ALA A 125 2.57 -6.12 27.20
N PRO A 126 2.58 -6.34 28.53
CA PRO A 126 1.82 -7.42 29.16
C PRO A 126 0.31 -7.26 28.91
N GLY A 127 -0.37 -8.37 28.59
CA GLY A 127 -1.80 -8.39 28.27
C GLY A 127 -2.19 -7.76 26.91
N ALA A 128 -1.22 -7.41 26.09
CA ALA A 128 -1.50 -6.90 24.74
C ALA A 128 -2.23 -7.94 23.90
N ARG A 129 -3.05 -7.45 22.95
CA ARG A 129 -3.71 -8.25 21.93
C ARG A 129 -2.72 -8.54 20.80
N VAL A 130 -2.57 -9.80 20.43
CA VAL A 130 -1.72 -10.21 19.32
C VAL A 130 -2.53 -10.92 18.26
N PHE A 131 -2.19 -10.66 17.00
CA PHE A 131 -2.72 -11.40 15.86
C PHE A 131 -1.59 -11.94 15.01
N CYS A 132 -1.72 -13.20 14.59
CA CYS A 132 -0.68 -13.89 13.84
C CYS A 132 -0.91 -13.75 12.33
N ARG A 133 0.12 -13.32 11.62
CA ARG A 133 0.08 -13.22 10.16
C ARG A 133 0.36 -14.58 9.52
N VAL A 134 -0.57 -15.02 8.66
CA VAL A 134 -0.46 -16.24 7.88
C VAL A 134 0.07 -15.92 6.48
N LEU A 135 0.92 -16.80 5.95
CA LEU A 135 1.42 -16.74 4.58
C LEU A 135 0.28 -16.94 3.59
N THR A 136 0.36 -16.23 2.46
CA THR A 136 -0.44 -16.46 1.26
C THR A 136 0.48 -16.67 0.06
N ASP A 137 -0.02 -17.28 -1.00
CA ASP A 137 0.74 -17.52 -2.23
C ASP A 137 0.98 -16.24 -3.05
N GLY A 138 0.12 -15.21 -2.88
CA GLY A 138 0.18 -13.96 -3.63
C GLY A 138 -0.22 -14.10 -5.10
N GLU A 139 -0.79 -15.24 -5.49
CA GLU A 139 -1.25 -15.47 -6.87
C GLU A 139 -2.28 -14.41 -7.28
N GLY A 140 -2.11 -13.85 -8.49
CA GLY A 140 -2.97 -12.78 -9.02
C GLY A 140 -2.56 -11.35 -8.64
N ALA A 141 -1.53 -11.16 -7.80
CA ALA A 141 -1.00 -9.85 -7.47
C ALA A 141 0.06 -9.36 -8.48
N GLU A 142 0.03 -8.08 -8.85
CA GLU A 142 1.05 -7.50 -9.75
C GLU A 142 2.37 -7.23 -9.03
N TRP A 143 2.33 -6.86 -7.74
CA TRP A 143 3.53 -6.72 -6.92
C TRP A 143 3.73 -7.98 -6.08
N PRO A 144 4.85 -8.70 -6.30
CA PRO A 144 5.03 -10.02 -5.71
C PRO A 144 5.17 -9.95 -4.18
N LEU A 145 4.56 -10.94 -3.52
CA LEU A 145 4.85 -11.22 -2.12
C LEU A 145 6.10 -12.09 -2.01
N SER A 146 6.94 -11.77 -1.03
CA SER A 146 8.04 -12.62 -0.60
C SER A 146 7.64 -13.38 0.67
N ARG A 147 8.40 -14.42 1.01
CA ARG A 147 8.26 -15.15 2.29
C ARG A 147 8.85 -14.40 3.48
N LYS A 148 9.03 -13.07 3.36
CA LYS A 148 9.58 -12.22 4.41
C LYS A 148 8.69 -12.15 5.64
N PHE A 149 7.38 -12.23 5.46
CA PHE A 149 6.39 -12.08 6.52
C PHE A 149 5.38 -13.20 6.52
N GLY A 150 4.93 -13.56 7.72
CA GLY A 150 3.92 -14.57 7.93
C GLY A 150 4.49 -15.98 8.09
N CYS A 151 3.69 -16.86 8.65
CA CYS A 151 4.00 -18.27 8.86
C CYS A 151 2.88 -19.16 8.32
N VAL A 152 3.15 -20.46 8.20
CA VAL A 152 2.12 -21.42 7.79
C VAL A 152 1.01 -21.56 8.85
N PRO A 153 -0.22 -21.95 8.51
CA PRO A 153 -1.33 -22.03 9.46
C PRO A 153 -1.04 -22.85 10.72
N ALA A 154 -0.34 -23.99 10.58
CA ALA A 154 0.02 -24.82 11.73
C ALA A 154 0.95 -24.07 12.71
N MET A 155 1.94 -23.33 12.21
CA MET A 155 2.83 -22.51 13.03
C MET A 155 2.06 -21.35 13.66
N ALA A 156 1.08 -20.75 12.98
CA ALA A 156 0.25 -19.70 13.56
C ALA A 156 -0.55 -20.17 14.77
N VAL A 157 -1.00 -21.44 14.77
CA VAL A 157 -1.63 -22.08 15.94
C VAL A 157 -0.63 -22.12 17.10
N ASP A 158 0.62 -22.57 16.87
CA ASP A 158 1.65 -22.66 17.92
C ASP A 158 2.02 -21.28 18.47
N VAL A 159 2.18 -20.28 17.60
CA VAL A 159 2.48 -18.88 17.98
C VAL A 159 1.38 -18.30 18.87
N LEU A 160 0.09 -18.46 18.50
CA LEU A 160 -1.02 -17.92 19.27
C LEU A 160 -1.26 -18.69 20.58
N ARG A 161 -1.03 -20.01 20.58
CA ARG A 161 -1.05 -20.83 21.81
C ARG A 161 0.04 -20.36 22.78
N HIS A 162 1.25 -20.14 22.29
CA HIS A 162 2.36 -19.61 23.09
C HIS A 162 2.07 -18.23 23.66
N ALA A 163 1.50 -17.32 22.84
CA ALA A 163 1.06 -16.01 23.28
C ALA A 163 0.06 -16.08 24.45
N LYS A 164 -0.92 -16.98 24.35
CA LYS A 164 -1.89 -17.23 25.43
C LYS A 164 -1.20 -17.73 26.69
N GLY A 165 -0.22 -18.63 26.57
CA GLY A 165 0.57 -19.15 27.70
C GLY A 165 1.40 -18.08 28.41
N LEU A 166 1.81 -17.03 27.71
CA LEU A 166 2.54 -15.88 28.27
C LEU A 166 1.62 -14.76 28.78
N GLY A 167 0.30 -14.96 28.82
CA GLY A 167 -0.67 -13.98 29.33
C GLY A 167 -1.04 -12.86 28.36
N LEU A 168 -0.71 -13.01 27.06
CA LEU A 168 -1.20 -12.13 26.03
C LEU A 168 -2.62 -12.55 25.59
N ASP A 169 -3.40 -11.63 25.01
CA ASP A 169 -4.68 -11.95 24.38
C ASP A 169 -4.40 -12.43 22.94
N ALA A 170 -4.49 -13.74 22.70
CA ALA A 170 -4.47 -14.33 21.37
C ALA A 170 -5.73 -13.90 20.64
N TYR A 171 -5.65 -12.76 19.92
CA TYR A 171 -6.83 -12.03 19.48
C TYR A 171 -7.30 -12.44 18.09
N GLY A 172 -6.40 -12.76 17.18
CA GLY A 172 -6.82 -13.06 15.82
C GLY A 172 -5.73 -13.52 14.87
N VAL A 173 -6.12 -13.57 13.61
CA VAL A 173 -5.26 -13.94 12.48
C VAL A 173 -5.29 -12.82 11.45
N SER A 174 -4.17 -12.58 10.77
CA SER A 174 -4.11 -11.72 9.60
C SER A 174 -3.47 -12.41 8.40
N PHE A 175 -3.74 -11.87 7.23
CA PHE A 175 -3.06 -12.24 5.99
C PHE A 175 -2.98 -11.03 5.05
N HIS A 176 -2.21 -11.16 3.98
CA HIS A 176 -2.13 -10.15 2.93
C HIS A 176 -2.04 -10.87 1.58
N VAL A 177 -3.01 -10.65 0.70
CA VAL A 177 -3.15 -11.37 -0.57
C VAL A 177 -2.21 -10.90 -1.69
N GLY A 178 -1.34 -9.94 -1.43
CA GLY A 178 -0.46 -9.31 -2.42
C GLY A 178 -0.94 -7.92 -2.82
N SER A 179 0.00 -7.03 -3.13
CA SER A 179 -0.34 -5.67 -3.56
C SER A 179 -0.81 -5.66 -5.01
N GLN A 180 -1.76 -4.78 -5.33
CA GLN A 180 -2.38 -4.71 -6.66
C GLN A 180 -3.03 -6.06 -7.02
N GLN A 181 -3.85 -6.61 -6.12
CA GLN A 181 -4.51 -7.90 -6.30
C GLN A 181 -5.74 -7.76 -7.20
N THR A 182 -5.74 -8.43 -8.33
CA THR A 182 -6.87 -8.41 -9.29
C THR A 182 -7.73 -9.68 -9.27
N ASP A 183 -7.24 -10.75 -8.63
CA ASP A 183 -8.02 -11.98 -8.42
C ASP A 183 -8.89 -11.85 -7.17
N LEU A 184 -10.21 -11.74 -7.38
CA LEU A 184 -11.19 -11.65 -6.29
C LEU A 184 -11.24 -12.90 -5.41
N THR A 185 -10.76 -14.06 -5.90
CA THR A 185 -10.77 -15.35 -5.16
C THR A 185 -9.62 -15.47 -4.16
N ALA A 186 -8.63 -14.58 -4.21
CA ALA A 186 -7.47 -14.59 -3.31
C ALA A 186 -7.88 -14.52 -1.83
N TRP A 187 -8.91 -13.72 -1.50
CA TRP A 187 -9.44 -13.63 -0.14
C TRP A 187 -10.14 -14.91 0.32
N ASP A 188 -10.84 -15.64 -0.58
CA ASP A 188 -11.48 -16.92 -0.24
C ASP A 188 -10.43 -17.98 0.17
N ARG A 189 -9.33 -18.07 -0.59
CA ARG A 189 -8.20 -18.98 -0.27
C ARG A 189 -7.58 -18.64 1.08
N ALA A 190 -7.28 -17.38 1.33
CA ALA A 190 -6.66 -16.92 2.57
C ALA A 190 -7.59 -17.08 3.79
N LEU A 191 -8.90 -16.83 3.63
CA LEU A 191 -9.91 -17.04 4.67
C LEU A 191 -10.08 -18.53 5.02
N ALA A 192 -9.93 -19.44 4.04
CA ALA A 192 -9.92 -20.88 4.31
C ALA A 192 -8.76 -21.26 5.26
N ASP A 193 -7.56 -20.71 5.06
CA ASP A 193 -6.42 -20.97 5.94
C ASP A 193 -6.58 -20.30 7.31
N ALA A 194 -7.08 -19.08 7.36
CA ALA A 194 -7.43 -18.42 8.63
C ALA A 194 -8.45 -19.26 9.42
N LYS A 195 -9.49 -19.80 8.76
CA LYS A 195 -10.50 -20.65 9.41
C LYS A 195 -9.90 -21.90 10.05
N LYS A 196 -8.88 -22.52 9.44
CA LYS A 196 -8.18 -23.68 10.05
C LYS A 196 -7.57 -23.30 11.39
N VAL A 197 -6.89 -22.15 11.48
CA VAL A 197 -6.30 -21.64 12.74
C VAL A 197 -7.38 -21.41 13.79
N PHE A 198 -8.47 -20.74 13.41
CA PHE A 198 -9.61 -20.50 14.31
C PHE A 198 -10.19 -21.81 14.86
N ALA A 199 -10.40 -22.81 13.99
CA ALA A 199 -10.99 -24.09 14.39
C ALA A 199 -10.10 -24.86 15.35
N THR A 200 -8.80 -25.00 15.02
CA THR A 200 -7.84 -25.74 15.86
C THR A 200 -7.70 -25.11 17.25
N LEU A 201 -7.59 -23.77 17.34
CA LEU A 201 -7.46 -23.09 18.64
C LEU A 201 -8.76 -23.14 19.46
N ALA A 202 -9.92 -23.12 18.81
CA ALA A 202 -11.21 -23.27 19.50
C ALA A 202 -11.36 -24.64 20.17
N GLU A 203 -10.85 -25.73 19.54
CA GLU A 203 -10.81 -27.07 20.14
C GLU A 203 -9.97 -27.10 21.43
N GLU A 204 -8.98 -26.21 21.52
CA GLU A 204 -8.11 -26.04 22.71
C GLU A 204 -8.65 -25.01 23.71
N GLY A 205 -9.86 -24.45 23.49
CA GLY A 205 -10.47 -23.44 24.36
C GLY A 205 -9.92 -22.02 24.14
N ILE A 206 -9.14 -21.77 23.07
CA ILE A 206 -8.65 -20.46 22.71
C ILE A 206 -9.55 -19.88 21.61
N VAL A 207 -10.41 -18.94 21.98
CA VAL A 207 -11.38 -18.32 21.07
C VAL A 207 -10.81 -17.04 20.47
N LEU A 208 -10.46 -17.09 19.20
CA LEU A 208 -10.03 -15.91 18.43
C LEU A 208 -11.24 -15.03 18.12
N LYS A 209 -11.04 -13.70 18.12
CA LYS A 209 -12.10 -12.70 18.00
C LYS A 209 -12.06 -11.93 16.67
N MET A 210 -10.94 -11.94 15.95
CA MET A 210 -10.70 -11.05 14.82
C MET A 210 -10.00 -11.76 13.65
N VAL A 211 -10.43 -11.45 12.42
CA VAL A 211 -9.68 -11.73 11.21
C VAL A 211 -9.35 -10.41 10.49
N ASN A 212 -8.06 -10.16 10.31
CA ASN A 212 -7.55 -9.04 9.54
C ASN A 212 -7.22 -9.54 8.14
N MET A 213 -7.98 -9.10 7.17
CA MET A 213 -7.93 -9.55 5.78
C MET A 213 -6.89 -8.79 4.94
N GLY A 214 -6.10 -7.93 5.61
CA GLY A 214 -5.00 -7.20 5.02
C GLY A 214 -5.40 -6.18 3.97
N GLY A 215 -4.40 -5.79 3.18
CA GLY A 215 -4.55 -4.92 2.03
C GLY A 215 -4.61 -5.70 0.71
N GLY A 216 -4.04 -5.10 -0.32
CA GLY A 216 -4.00 -5.67 -1.67
C GLY A 216 -4.97 -5.02 -2.64
N PHE A 217 -5.93 -4.24 -2.15
CA PHE A 217 -6.91 -3.53 -2.99
C PHE A 217 -6.19 -2.64 -4.01
N PRO A 218 -6.49 -2.84 -5.32
CA PRO A 218 -5.75 -2.19 -6.38
C PRO A 218 -6.20 -0.76 -6.63
N THR A 219 -5.37 -0.02 -7.36
CA THR A 219 -5.78 1.17 -8.11
C THR A 219 -5.71 0.89 -9.61
N ARG A 220 -6.43 1.67 -10.42
CA ARG A 220 -6.37 1.56 -11.86
C ARG A 220 -5.07 2.18 -12.39
N TYR A 221 -4.33 1.42 -13.18
CA TYR A 221 -3.22 1.87 -14.00
C TYR A 221 -3.59 1.77 -15.50
N LEU A 222 -2.81 1.04 -16.28
CA LEU A 222 -3.09 0.83 -17.71
C LEU A 222 -4.24 -0.17 -17.97
N ARG A 223 -4.58 -1.00 -16.97
CA ARG A 223 -5.68 -1.97 -17.05
C ARG A 223 -6.78 -1.59 -16.08
N ASP A 224 -8.02 -1.89 -16.46
CA ASP A 224 -9.14 -1.76 -15.56
C ASP A 224 -9.03 -2.78 -14.42
N VAL A 225 -9.49 -2.36 -13.25
CA VAL A 225 -9.55 -3.19 -12.03
C VAL A 225 -10.98 -3.24 -11.54
N PRO A 226 -11.37 -4.33 -10.84
CA PRO A 226 -12.69 -4.40 -10.23
C PRO A 226 -12.92 -3.23 -9.26
N ALA A 227 -14.15 -2.73 -9.19
CA ALA A 227 -14.53 -1.69 -8.24
C ALA A 227 -14.57 -2.25 -6.80
N ALA A 228 -14.45 -1.37 -5.79
CA ALA A 228 -14.50 -1.73 -4.37
C ALA A 228 -15.70 -2.60 -4.01
N GLN A 229 -16.86 -2.36 -4.63
CA GLN A 229 -18.07 -3.15 -4.46
C GLN A 229 -17.88 -4.64 -4.82
N ALA A 230 -17.14 -4.95 -5.89
CA ALA A 230 -16.88 -6.33 -6.29
C ALA A 230 -16.01 -7.07 -5.27
N TYR A 231 -15.00 -6.39 -4.73
CA TYR A 231 -14.19 -6.92 -3.63
C TYR A 231 -15.03 -7.14 -2.38
N GLY A 232 -15.89 -6.17 -2.02
CA GLY A 232 -16.79 -6.29 -0.88
C GLY A 232 -17.70 -7.51 -1.00
N GLN A 233 -18.30 -7.75 -2.15
CA GLN A 233 -19.16 -8.91 -2.40
C GLN A 233 -18.39 -10.24 -2.33
N ALA A 234 -17.20 -10.30 -2.94
CA ALA A 234 -16.36 -11.51 -2.91
C ALA A 234 -15.92 -11.85 -1.48
N ILE A 235 -15.41 -10.85 -0.75
CA ILE A 235 -14.97 -11.00 0.64
C ILE A 235 -16.13 -11.40 1.54
N PHE A 236 -17.28 -10.74 1.45
CA PHE A 236 -18.44 -11.08 2.25
C PHE A 236 -18.93 -12.51 1.98
N SER A 237 -18.96 -12.93 0.70
CA SER A 237 -19.33 -14.30 0.31
C SER A 237 -18.36 -15.33 0.90
N ALA A 238 -17.06 -15.05 0.87
CA ALA A 238 -16.04 -15.90 1.45
C ALA A 238 -16.13 -15.97 3.00
N LEU A 239 -16.37 -14.84 3.67
CA LEU A 239 -16.62 -14.82 5.12
C LEU A 239 -17.82 -15.68 5.51
N ARG A 240 -18.94 -15.56 4.78
CA ARG A 240 -20.14 -16.39 4.99
C ARG A 240 -19.87 -17.87 4.73
N LYS A 241 -19.10 -18.19 3.70
CA LYS A 241 -18.73 -19.57 3.36
C LYS A 241 -17.93 -20.23 4.48
N HIS A 242 -16.95 -19.55 5.05
CA HIS A 242 -16.01 -20.13 6.03
C HIS A 242 -16.46 -19.99 7.48
N PHE A 243 -17.15 -18.91 7.84
CA PHE A 243 -17.55 -18.62 9.22
C PHE A 243 -19.06 -18.72 9.46
N GLY A 244 -19.87 -18.89 8.42
CA GLY A 244 -21.33 -18.99 8.54
C GLY A 244 -21.92 -17.71 9.14
N ASN A 245 -22.70 -17.86 10.23
CA ASN A 245 -23.27 -16.73 10.96
C ASN A 245 -22.37 -16.20 12.08
N ALA A 246 -21.27 -16.91 12.41
CA ALA A 246 -20.34 -16.55 13.47
C ALA A 246 -19.09 -15.84 12.90
N ILE A 247 -19.31 -14.82 12.05
CA ILE A 247 -18.23 -14.02 11.48
C ILE A 247 -17.56 -13.25 12.62
N PRO A 248 -16.23 -13.37 12.79
CA PRO A 248 -15.49 -12.59 13.81
C PRO A 248 -15.45 -11.09 13.44
N GLU A 249 -14.89 -10.27 14.31
CA GLU A 249 -14.51 -8.89 13.95
C GLU A 249 -13.64 -8.91 12.69
N THR A 250 -13.94 -8.08 11.70
CA THR A 250 -13.19 -8.02 10.44
C THR A 250 -12.47 -6.69 10.28
N ILE A 251 -11.23 -6.77 9.80
CA ILE A 251 -10.37 -5.63 9.48
C ILE A 251 -9.93 -5.74 8.03
N ILE A 252 -9.85 -4.61 7.34
CA ILE A 252 -9.15 -4.45 6.06
C ILE A 252 -8.09 -3.36 6.17
N GLU A 253 -6.98 -3.49 5.42
CA GLU A 253 -5.84 -2.57 5.45
C GLU A 253 -5.58 -1.93 4.07
N PRO A 254 -6.53 -1.17 3.49
CA PRO A 254 -6.31 -0.53 2.21
C PRO A 254 -5.22 0.54 2.32
N GLY A 255 -4.21 0.45 1.45
CA GLY A 255 -3.19 1.47 1.24
C GLY A 255 -3.33 2.05 -0.16
N ARG A 256 -2.82 1.33 -1.16
CA ARG A 256 -2.89 1.72 -2.58
C ARG A 256 -4.30 2.05 -3.04
N GLY A 257 -5.27 1.20 -2.76
CA GLY A 257 -6.67 1.42 -3.13
C GLY A 257 -7.29 2.66 -2.50
N MET A 258 -6.69 3.21 -1.43
CA MET A 258 -7.16 4.42 -0.75
C MET A 258 -6.61 5.70 -1.40
N VAL A 259 -5.33 5.72 -1.79
CA VAL A 259 -4.65 6.95 -2.19
C VAL A 259 -4.03 6.90 -3.59
N GLY A 260 -3.89 5.73 -4.20
CA GLY A 260 -3.13 5.57 -5.45
C GLY A 260 -3.63 6.47 -6.57
N ASN A 261 -4.93 6.44 -6.87
CA ASN A 261 -5.55 7.25 -7.92
C ASN A 261 -5.78 8.72 -7.53
N ALA A 262 -5.50 9.09 -6.28
CA ALA A 262 -5.61 10.47 -5.81
C ALA A 262 -4.38 11.32 -6.17
N GLY A 263 -3.27 10.69 -6.53
CA GLY A 263 -2.01 11.36 -6.81
C GLY A 263 -1.61 11.36 -8.28
N VAL A 264 -1.02 12.48 -8.68
CA VAL A 264 -0.40 12.67 -10.00
C VAL A 264 0.98 13.28 -9.80
N ILE A 265 2.00 12.69 -10.39
CA ILE A 265 3.32 13.32 -10.48
C ILE A 265 3.40 14.12 -11.77
N LYS A 266 3.76 15.40 -11.62
CA LYS A 266 4.22 16.22 -12.73
C LYS A 266 5.71 15.96 -12.93
N SER A 267 6.12 15.74 -14.17
CA SER A 267 7.50 15.53 -14.61
C SER A 267 7.76 16.30 -15.90
N GLU A 268 9.03 16.43 -16.30
CA GLU A 268 9.47 17.09 -17.52
C GLU A 268 10.37 16.18 -18.33
N VAL A 269 10.29 16.23 -19.65
CA VAL A 269 11.20 15.55 -20.58
C VAL A 269 12.55 16.30 -20.61
N VAL A 270 13.60 15.67 -20.12
CA VAL A 270 14.95 16.23 -20.06
C VAL A 270 15.71 15.99 -21.37
N LEU A 271 15.55 14.80 -21.94
CA LEU A 271 16.26 14.40 -23.16
C LEU A 271 15.47 13.34 -23.93
N ILE A 272 15.53 13.40 -25.26
CA ILE A 272 15.10 12.33 -26.15
C ILE A 272 16.27 11.96 -27.04
N SER A 273 16.64 10.66 -27.07
CA SER A 273 17.76 10.18 -27.87
C SER A 273 17.50 8.79 -28.43
N LYS A 274 18.39 8.35 -29.32
CA LYS A 274 18.54 6.96 -29.78
C LYS A 274 19.92 6.46 -29.37
N LYS A 275 20.13 5.15 -29.31
CA LYS A 275 21.45 4.56 -29.02
C LYS A 275 22.23 4.20 -30.31
N ALA A 276 21.50 4.03 -31.42
CA ALA A 276 22.07 3.92 -32.74
C ALA A 276 21.15 4.59 -33.79
N ASP A 277 21.67 5.01 -34.94
CA ASP A 277 20.87 5.71 -35.96
C ASP A 277 19.71 4.86 -36.50
N ASN A 278 19.88 3.54 -36.53
CA ASN A 278 18.88 2.58 -36.98
C ASN A 278 17.97 2.04 -35.88
N ASP A 279 18.07 2.54 -34.64
CA ASP A 279 17.18 2.12 -33.55
C ASP A 279 15.74 2.56 -33.81
N ASN A 280 14.81 1.62 -33.63
CA ASN A 280 13.39 1.88 -33.70
C ASN A 280 12.80 2.33 -32.32
N VAL A 281 13.58 2.21 -31.25
CA VAL A 281 13.17 2.57 -29.88
C VAL A 281 13.89 3.85 -29.46
N ARG A 282 13.12 4.82 -28.99
CA ARG A 282 13.64 6.06 -28.43
C ARG A 282 13.89 5.88 -26.93
N TRP A 283 14.87 6.62 -26.42
CA TRP A 283 15.11 6.81 -24.99
C TRP A 283 14.58 8.17 -24.60
N VAL A 284 13.61 8.19 -23.66
CA VAL A 284 13.02 9.42 -23.13
C VAL A 284 13.44 9.52 -21.67
N PHE A 285 14.24 10.53 -21.36
CA PHE A 285 14.73 10.81 -20.03
C PHE A 285 13.81 11.84 -19.38
N LEU A 286 13.28 11.48 -18.21
CA LEU A 286 12.46 12.36 -17.38
C LEU A 286 13.31 12.94 -16.23
N ASP A 287 12.84 14.02 -15.61
CA ASP A 287 13.45 14.59 -14.39
C ASP A 287 13.08 13.80 -13.11
N ILE A 288 12.42 12.65 -13.27
CA ILE A 288 12.10 11.67 -12.21
C ILE A 288 12.31 10.24 -12.72
N GLY A 289 12.69 9.33 -11.84
CA GLY A 289 12.88 7.92 -12.14
C GLY A 289 12.65 7.03 -10.93
N LYS A 290 13.21 5.83 -10.95
CA LYS A 290 13.10 4.85 -9.86
C LYS A 290 13.53 5.42 -8.53
N PHE A 291 14.65 6.11 -8.49
CA PHE A 291 15.20 6.68 -7.26
C PHE A 291 14.51 7.96 -6.82
N GLY A 292 13.78 8.62 -7.72
CA GLY A 292 13.02 9.83 -7.44
C GLY A 292 11.59 9.60 -6.92
N GLY A 293 11.18 8.32 -6.74
CA GLY A 293 9.84 7.99 -6.25
C GLY A 293 9.08 6.97 -7.10
N LEU A 294 9.62 6.53 -8.23
CA LEU A 294 8.99 5.52 -9.10
C LEU A 294 9.60 4.12 -8.89
N ALA A 295 9.99 3.78 -7.67
CA ALA A 295 10.64 2.50 -7.35
C ALA A 295 9.78 1.28 -7.70
N GLU A 296 8.45 1.39 -7.71
CA GLU A 296 7.57 0.29 -8.10
C GLU A 296 7.57 0.00 -9.62
N THR A 297 8.32 0.76 -10.42
CA THR A 297 8.66 0.39 -11.80
C THR A 297 9.75 -0.67 -11.88
N MET A 298 10.32 -1.07 -10.73
CA MET A 298 11.26 -2.20 -10.67
C MET A 298 10.61 -3.46 -11.26
N ASP A 299 11.39 -4.17 -12.10
CA ASP A 299 10.90 -5.33 -12.87
C ASP A 299 9.65 -5.06 -13.73
N GLU A 300 9.29 -3.78 -13.92
CA GLU A 300 8.09 -3.30 -14.62
C GLU A 300 6.78 -3.72 -13.93
N ALA A 301 6.82 -3.96 -12.61
CA ALA A 301 5.68 -4.45 -11.85
C ALA A 301 4.50 -3.47 -11.90
N ILE A 302 4.74 -2.18 -11.66
CA ILE A 302 3.72 -1.14 -11.83
C ILE A 302 4.03 -0.32 -13.09
N ARG A 303 3.05 -0.27 -13.99
CA ARG A 303 3.13 0.52 -15.23
C ARG A 303 2.14 1.68 -15.14
N TYR A 304 2.68 2.86 -14.84
CA TYR A 304 1.88 4.06 -14.66
C TYR A 304 1.33 4.60 -15.98
N PRO A 305 0.09 5.13 -16.02
CA PRO A 305 -0.39 5.94 -17.14
C PRO A 305 0.41 7.24 -17.23
N LEU A 306 0.92 7.53 -18.42
CA LEU A 306 1.57 8.80 -18.74
C LEU A 306 0.67 9.61 -19.67
N VAL A 307 0.47 10.87 -19.33
CA VAL A 307 -0.37 11.80 -20.10
C VAL A 307 0.46 13.02 -20.50
N THR A 308 0.35 13.39 -21.76
CA THR A 308 1.06 14.54 -22.35
C THR A 308 0.08 15.42 -23.14
N ARG A 309 0.49 16.65 -23.45
CA ARG A 309 -0.30 17.53 -24.34
C ARG A 309 -0.42 17.01 -25.78
N HIS A 310 0.36 15.98 -26.13
CA HIS A 310 0.42 15.40 -27.48
C HIS A 310 -0.39 14.10 -27.61
N ASP A 311 -1.11 13.69 -26.55
CA ASP A 311 -1.89 12.45 -26.58
C ASP A 311 -2.93 12.46 -27.70
N GLY A 312 -3.14 11.29 -28.31
CA GLY A 312 -4.00 11.14 -29.48
C GLY A 312 -3.28 11.30 -30.82
N THR A 313 -1.98 11.67 -30.82
CA THR A 313 -1.14 11.68 -32.03
C THR A 313 -0.43 10.35 -32.24
N GLU A 314 0.29 10.20 -33.38
CA GLU A 314 1.08 9.02 -33.69
C GLU A 314 2.14 8.75 -32.60
N THR A 315 2.26 7.48 -32.15
CA THR A 315 3.16 7.06 -31.09
C THR A 315 4.25 6.12 -31.59
N ALA A 316 5.35 6.07 -30.88
CA ALA A 316 6.42 5.08 -31.10
C ALA A 316 6.91 4.53 -29.74
N PRO A 317 7.48 3.30 -29.74
CA PRO A 317 8.00 2.69 -28.52
C PRO A 317 9.17 3.49 -27.96
N CYS A 318 9.18 3.66 -26.62
CA CYS A 318 10.21 4.37 -25.87
C CYS A 318 10.65 3.56 -24.66
N VAL A 319 11.93 3.59 -24.35
CA VAL A 319 12.45 3.27 -23.01
C VAL A 319 12.41 4.55 -22.19
N LEU A 320 11.85 4.48 -20.98
CA LEU A 320 11.86 5.60 -20.05
C LEU A 320 13.04 5.47 -19.10
N ALA A 321 13.71 6.58 -18.81
CA ALA A 321 14.83 6.64 -17.88
C ALA A 321 14.70 7.84 -16.96
N GLY A 322 15.19 7.70 -15.74
CA GLY A 322 15.29 8.79 -14.78
C GLY A 322 16.57 9.64 -14.98
N PRO A 323 16.74 10.69 -14.19
CA PRO A 323 17.80 11.67 -14.35
C PRO A 323 19.13 11.28 -13.68
N THR A 324 19.15 10.20 -12.88
CA THR A 324 20.33 9.86 -12.09
C THR A 324 21.45 9.23 -12.92
N CYS A 325 22.70 9.34 -12.46
CA CYS A 325 23.86 8.71 -13.07
C CYS A 325 23.98 7.21 -12.79
N ASP A 326 22.88 6.56 -12.39
CA ASP A 326 22.84 5.12 -12.18
C ASP A 326 22.16 4.42 -13.35
N SER A 327 22.82 3.41 -13.93
CA SER A 327 22.29 2.62 -15.04
C SER A 327 21.02 1.84 -14.69
N ALA A 328 20.73 1.63 -13.40
CA ALA A 328 19.50 1.00 -12.93
C ALA A 328 18.28 1.94 -12.97
N ASP A 329 18.49 3.25 -13.18
CA ASP A 329 17.40 4.24 -13.26
C ASP A 329 16.69 4.22 -14.61
N VAL A 330 16.28 3.03 -15.04
CA VAL A 330 15.57 2.77 -16.28
C VAL A 330 14.22 2.13 -15.99
N MET A 331 13.20 2.63 -16.66
CA MET A 331 11.81 2.17 -16.53
C MET A 331 11.33 1.63 -17.88
N TYR A 332 10.57 0.54 -17.89
CA TYR A 332 9.88 -0.02 -19.07
C TYR A 332 10.79 -0.33 -20.27
N GLU A 333 11.94 -0.94 -19.99
CA GLU A 333 12.89 -1.36 -21.04
C GLU A 333 12.50 -2.70 -21.67
N LYS A 334 12.02 -3.67 -20.84
CA LYS A 334 11.59 -5.00 -21.30
C LYS A 334 10.36 -4.90 -22.22
N THR A 335 9.45 -3.99 -21.87
CA THR A 335 8.24 -3.68 -22.62
C THR A 335 8.17 -2.18 -22.85
N PRO A 336 8.75 -1.67 -23.96
CA PRO A 336 8.80 -0.24 -24.24
C PRO A 336 7.44 0.44 -24.17
N TYR A 337 7.41 1.68 -23.71
CA TYR A 337 6.20 2.46 -23.51
C TYR A 337 5.88 3.28 -24.78
N PRO A 338 4.65 3.23 -25.32
CA PRO A 338 4.28 4.04 -26.49
C PRO A 338 4.09 5.50 -26.07
N LEU A 339 4.94 6.40 -26.60
CA LEU A 339 4.78 7.85 -26.41
C LEU A 339 4.67 8.59 -27.75
N PRO A 340 3.99 9.75 -27.79
CA PRO A 340 3.83 10.55 -29.00
C PRO A 340 5.15 10.87 -29.69
N LEU A 341 5.20 10.76 -31.02
CA LEU A 341 6.38 11.13 -31.83
C LEU A 341 6.68 12.62 -31.74
N SER A 342 5.64 13.43 -31.55
CA SER A 342 5.72 14.90 -31.40
C SER A 342 6.23 15.36 -30.03
N LEU A 343 6.48 14.45 -29.08
CA LEU A 343 7.06 14.77 -27.78
C LEU A 343 8.46 15.39 -27.95
N THR A 344 8.72 16.47 -27.23
CA THR A 344 9.97 17.24 -27.28
C THR A 344 10.55 17.48 -25.89
N ILE A 345 11.84 17.86 -25.85
CA ILE A 345 12.52 18.29 -24.61
C ILE A 345 11.78 19.51 -24.04
N GLY A 346 11.56 19.52 -22.72
CA GLY A 346 10.80 20.54 -22.01
C GLY A 346 9.30 20.29 -21.94
N ASP A 347 8.80 19.22 -22.60
CA ASP A 347 7.38 18.87 -22.46
C ASP A 347 7.07 18.30 -21.09
N GLU A 348 5.91 18.72 -20.56
CA GLU A 348 5.37 18.19 -19.32
C GLU A 348 4.76 16.80 -19.53
N VAL A 349 5.05 15.90 -18.61
CA VAL A 349 4.49 14.54 -18.55
C VAL A 349 3.79 14.39 -17.20
N LEU A 350 2.50 14.11 -17.19
CA LEU A 350 1.74 13.75 -16.00
C LEU A 350 1.77 12.23 -15.83
N ILE A 351 2.25 11.77 -14.68
CA ILE A 351 2.28 10.35 -14.31
C ILE A 351 1.15 10.11 -13.32
N GLU A 352 0.10 9.42 -13.77
CA GLU A 352 -1.11 9.21 -13.00
C GLU A 352 -1.04 7.97 -12.10
N GLY A 353 -1.88 7.92 -11.07
CA GLY A 353 -1.95 6.79 -10.14
C GLY A 353 -0.80 6.74 -9.14
N THR A 354 -0.13 7.86 -8.90
CA THR A 354 1.12 7.95 -8.12
C THR A 354 0.91 8.38 -6.66
N GLY A 355 -0.30 8.34 -6.15
CA GLY A 355 -0.60 8.75 -4.76
C GLY A 355 -0.09 7.80 -3.69
N ALA A 356 0.30 6.56 -4.04
CA ALA A 356 0.79 5.54 -3.13
C ALA A 356 2.22 5.12 -3.46
N TYR A 357 3.05 4.89 -2.43
CA TYR A 357 4.40 4.32 -2.53
C TYR A 357 5.34 5.09 -3.48
N THR A 358 5.28 6.41 -3.47
CA THR A 358 6.11 7.30 -4.27
C THR A 358 7.01 8.16 -3.38
N THR A 359 6.49 9.12 -2.64
CA THR A 359 7.27 9.94 -1.70
C THR A 359 8.00 9.10 -0.65
N THR A 360 7.41 7.99 -0.23
CA THR A 360 7.99 7.06 0.74
C THR A 360 9.12 6.19 0.17
N TYR A 361 9.27 6.15 -1.14
CA TYR A 361 10.32 5.41 -1.87
C TYR A 361 11.28 6.35 -2.62
N SER A 362 11.28 7.62 -2.29
CA SER A 362 12.20 8.61 -2.86
C SER A 362 13.53 8.57 -2.13
N ALA A 363 14.61 8.46 -2.87
CA ALA A 363 15.97 8.54 -2.33
C ALA A 363 16.24 9.95 -1.78
N VAL A 364 17.13 10.02 -0.80
CA VAL A 364 17.55 11.29 -0.19
C VAL A 364 18.93 11.66 -0.72
N ALA A 365 19.01 12.78 -1.44
CA ALA A 365 20.24 13.38 -1.96
C ALA A 365 21.09 12.48 -2.88
N PHE A 366 20.50 11.43 -3.50
CA PHE A 366 21.22 10.64 -4.48
C PHE A 366 21.55 11.50 -5.71
N ASN A 367 22.80 11.58 -6.11
CA ASN A 367 23.36 12.55 -7.08
C ASN A 367 23.03 14.03 -6.78
N GLY A 368 22.65 14.37 -5.55
CA GLY A 368 22.25 15.73 -5.17
C GLY A 368 20.79 16.07 -5.48
N PHE A 369 20.01 15.13 -6.02
CA PHE A 369 18.58 15.35 -6.24
C PHE A 369 17.82 15.41 -4.92
N GLU A 370 16.87 16.36 -4.82
CA GLU A 370 15.95 16.45 -3.68
C GLU A 370 14.96 15.27 -3.68
N PRO A 371 14.50 14.84 -2.51
CA PRO A 371 13.36 13.92 -2.41
C PRO A 371 12.12 14.50 -3.09
N LEU A 372 11.27 13.63 -3.61
CA LEU A 372 10.03 14.01 -4.31
C LEU A 372 9.18 14.94 -3.43
N ARG A 373 9.01 16.18 -3.90
CA ARG A 373 8.16 17.17 -3.24
C ARG A 373 6.69 16.80 -3.39
N SER A 374 5.90 16.92 -2.33
CA SER A 374 4.48 16.61 -2.32
C SER A 374 3.63 17.83 -1.95
N TYR A 375 2.49 17.97 -2.63
CA TYR A 375 1.42 18.91 -2.33
C TYR A 375 0.12 18.14 -2.13
N VAL A 376 -0.64 18.49 -1.11
CA VAL A 376 -1.94 17.91 -0.82
C VAL A 376 -2.97 19.02 -0.88
N ILE A 377 -4.02 18.85 -1.72
CA ILE A 377 -5.02 19.88 -2.04
C ILE A 377 -6.45 19.41 -1.79
#